data_9e948c2a988cfb12203ac41307c8d180
#
_entry.id   9e948c2a988cfb12203ac41307c8d180
#
_cell.length_a   1.000
_cell.length_b   1.000
_cell.length_c   1.000
_cell.angle_alpha   90.00
_cell.angle_beta   90.00
_cell.angle_gamma   90.00
#
_symmetry.space_group_name_H-M   'P 1'
#
loop_
_entity.id
_entity.type
_entity.pdbx_description
1 polymer ?
#
loop_
_entity_poly.entity_id
_entity_poly.type
_entity_poly.pdbx_seq_one_letter_code
_entity_poly.pdbx_strand_id
1 'polypeptide(L)'
;MNTLSDGVIVNRDLIRDNPELIRRFLRAATRAWSYAEVNPQEAVDALIKMFPDSSFLAQPGQALKQWEGHSALMRAPRAEGRVPGWVAPEDVQDTIDLLAEYAELSPKGKMDDYVTNAFLPG
;
A
#
# COMPACT_ATOMS: atom_id res chain seq x y z
N MET A 1 0.20 18.09 -4.02
CA MET A 1 0.28 16.98 -5.01
C MET A 1 0.60 15.70 -4.24
N ASN A 2 -0.24 14.69 -4.36
CA ASN A 2 -0.03 13.38 -3.73
C ASN A 2 0.42 12.41 -4.81
N THR A 3 1.55 11.74 -4.60
CA THR A 3 2.04 10.71 -5.51
C THR A 3 1.86 9.34 -4.88
N LEU A 4 1.48 8.36 -5.70
CA LEU A 4 1.46 6.96 -5.27
C LEU A 4 2.90 6.44 -5.18
N SER A 5 3.25 5.81 -4.08
CA SER A 5 4.56 5.20 -3.88
C SER A 5 4.49 3.69 -3.70
N ASP A 6 3.55 3.22 -2.92
CA ASP A 6 3.43 1.81 -2.56
C ASP A 6 2.09 1.23 -3.01
N GLY A 7 2.10 -0.07 -3.30
CA GLY A 7 0.89 -0.76 -3.71
C GLY A 7 1.11 -2.27 -3.82
N VAL A 8 0.01 -3.00 -3.96
CA VAL A 8 0.04 -4.43 -4.25
C VAL A 8 -0.02 -4.62 -5.75
N ILE A 9 1.07 -5.13 -6.31
CA ILE A 9 1.16 -5.45 -7.76
C ILE A 9 0.69 -6.88 -7.96
N VAL A 10 -0.20 -7.07 -8.92
CA VAL A 10 -0.81 -8.37 -9.21
C VAL A 10 -0.74 -8.68 -10.70
N ASN A 11 -0.46 -9.93 -11.05
CA ASN A 11 -0.51 -10.39 -12.43
C ASN A 11 -1.95 -10.35 -12.97
N ARG A 12 -2.11 -9.87 -14.21
CA ARG A 12 -3.43 -9.81 -14.89
C ARG A 12 -4.10 -11.17 -15.01
N ASP A 13 -3.34 -12.24 -15.22
CA ASP A 13 -3.89 -13.58 -15.26
C ASP A 13 -4.52 -13.99 -13.93
N LEU A 14 -3.91 -13.62 -12.81
CA LEU A 14 -4.48 -13.89 -11.49
C LEU A 14 -5.78 -13.11 -11.26
N ILE A 15 -5.86 -11.88 -11.75
CA ILE A 15 -7.10 -11.08 -11.70
C ILE A 15 -8.24 -11.77 -12.44
N ARG A 16 -7.96 -12.35 -13.61
CA ARG A 16 -8.93 -13.05 -14.45
C ARG A 16 -9.31 -14.41 -13.88
N ASP A 17 -8.32 -15.19 -13.49
CA ASP A 17 -8.49 -16.62 -13.22
C ASP A 17 -8.83 -16.93 -11.76
N ASN A 18 -8.38 -16.08 -10.82
CA ASN A 18 -8.62 -16.29 -9.39
C ASN A 18 -8.78 -14.96 -8.60
N PRO A 19 -9.78 -14.16 -8.91
CA PRO A 19 -10.03 -12.87 -8.24
C PRO A 19 -10.30 -13.02 -6.74
N GLU A 20 -10.84 -14.16 -6.31
CA GLU A 20 -11.14 -14.42 -4.90
C GLU A 20 -9.86 -14.57 -4.06
N LEU A 21 -8.79 -15.09 -4.62
CA LEU A 21 -7.49 -15.13 -3.94
C LEU A 21 -7.00 -13.71 -3.62
N ILE A 22 -7.15 -12.78 -4.57
CA ILE A 22 -6.77 -11.37 -4.38
C ILE A 22 -7.61 -10.75 -3.26
N ARG A 23 -8.93 -10.96 -3.27
CA ARG A 23 -9.82 -10.44 -2.21
C ARG A 23 -9.45 -10.99 -0.84
N ARG A 24 -9.17 -12.28 -0.73
CA ARG A 24 -8.75 -12.91 0.53
C ARG A 24 -7.43 -12.36 1.03
N PHE A 25 -6.46 -12.20 0.14
CA PHE A 25 -5.17 -11.61 0.48
C PHE A 25 -5.34 -10.17 0.97
N LEU A 26 -6.04 -9.32 0.21
CA LEU A 26 -6.24 -7.91 0.58
C LEU A 26 -7.04 -7.76 1.88
N ARG A 27 -8.03 -8.61 2.13
CA ARG A 27 -8.76 -8.65 3.40
C ARG A 27 -7.83 -8.94 4.58
N ALA A 28 -6.92 -9.89 4.43
CA ALA A 28 -5.94 -10.20 5.46
C ALA A 28 -4.93 -9.05 5.64
N ALA A 29 -4.41 -8.49 4.53
CA ALA A 29 -3.44 -7.42 4.54
C ALA A 29 -4.01 -6.13 5.16
N THR A 30 -5.21 -5.69 4.75
CA THR A 30 -5.85 -4.49 5.30
C THR A 30 -6.19 -4.65 6.78
N ARG A 31 -6.62 -5.86 7.20
CA ARG A 31 -6.85 -6.16 8.61
C ARG A 31 -5.57 -6.11 9.45
N ALA A 32 -4.48 -6.69 8.93
CA ALA A 32 -3.18 -6.66 9.61
C ALA A 32 -2.65 -5.23 9.70
N TRP A 33 -2.79 -4.45 8.64
CA TRP A 33 -2.42 -3.04 8.62
C TRP A 33 -3.17 -2.24 9.66
N SER A 34 -4.51 -2.33 9.68
CA SER A 34 -5.35 -1.62 10.66
C SER A 34 -5.01 -2.02 12.10
N TYR A 35 -4.66 -3.29 12.33
CA TYR A 35 -4.18 -3.73 13.64
C TYR A 35 -2.85 -3.08 14.02
N ALA A 36 -1.90 -3.05 13.08
CA ALA A 36 -0.58 -2.47 13.30
C ALA A 36 -0.62 -0.95 13.57
N GLU A 37 -1.59 -0.23 13.02
CA GLU A 37 -1.77 1.20 13.28
C GLU A 37 -2.12 1.50 14.75
N VAL A 38 -2.89 0.65 15.40
CA VAL A 38 -3.28 0.83 16.80
C VAL A 38 -2.39 0.04 17.78
N ASN A 39 -1.61 -0.91 17.29
CA ASN A 39 -0.68 -1.73 18.05
C ASN A 39 0.72 -1.78 17.40
N PRO A 40 1.37 -0.64 17.17
CA PRO A 40 2.60 -0.58 16.38
C PRO A 40 3.76 -1.38 17.00
N GLN A 41 3.91 -1.38 18.32
CA GLN A 41 4.97 -2.13 18.98
C GLN A 41 4.79 -3.64 18.79
N GLU A 42 3.57 -4.16 18.96
CA GLU A 42 3.29 -5.59 18.74
C GLU A 42 3.55 -6.03 17.30
N ALA A 43 3.21 -5.16 16.33
CA ALA A 43 3.49 -5.43 14.93
C ALA A 43 4.99 -5.50 14.64
N VAL A 44 5.77 -4.59 15.20
CA VAL A 44 7.24 -4.59 15.08
C VAL A 44 7.83 -5.82 15.78
N ASP A 45 7.38 -6.18 16.96
CA ASP A 45 7.85 -7.37 17.68
C ASP A 45 7.56 -8.66 16.90
N ALA A 46 6.40 -8.73 16.25
CA ALA A 46 6.07 -9.85 15.38
C ALA A 46 7.02 -9.94 14.16
N LEU A 47 7.37 -8.81 13.54
CA LEU A 47 8.34 -8.77 12.44
C LEU A 47 9.74 -9.22 12.88
N ILE A 48 10.21 -8.74 14.02
CA ILE A 48 11.51 -9.16 14.59
C ILE A 48 11.53 -10.66 14.85
N LYS A 49 10.44 -11.21 15.41
CA LYS A 49 10.30 -12.64 15.65
C LYS A 49 10.30 -13.47 14.36
N MET A 50 9.68 -12.96 13.29
CA MET A 50 9.63 -13.64 12.00
C MET A 50 10.96 -13.56 11.22
N PHE A 51 11.71 -12.49 11.40
CA PHE A 51 12.95 -12.21 10.67
C PHE A 51 14.09 -11.86 11.63
N PRO A 52 14.52 -12.80 12.51
CA PRO A 52 15.50 -12.52 13.57
C PRO A 52 16.87 -12.11 13.03
N ASP A 53 17.21 -12.55 11.82
CA ASP A 53 18.51 -12.25 11.18
C ASP A 53 18.51 -10.96 10.35
N SER A 54 17.42 -10.20 10.38
CA SER A 54 17.32 -8.94 9.64
C SER A 54 18.17 -7.85 10.33
N SER A 55 19.25 -7.45 9.69
CA SER A 55 20.12 -6.35 10.16
C SER A 55 19.35 -5.03 10.29
N PHE A 56 18.31 -4.83 9.48
CA PHE A 56 17.43 -3.68 9.52
C PHE A 56 16.60 -3.65 10.80
N LEU A 57 16.05 -4.80 11.22
CA LEU A 57 15.24 -4.92 12.43
C LEU A 57 16.08 -4.98 13.71
N ALA A 58 17.39 -5.23 13.60
CA ALA A 58 18.28 -5.35 14.73
C ALA A 58 18.58 -4.03 15.47
N GLN A 59 18.26 -2.89 14.86
CA GLN A 59 18.48 -1.58 15.48
C GLN A 59 17.31 -1.20 16.39
N PRO A 60 17.54 -1.01 17.68
CA PRO A 60 16.48 -0.70 18.64
C PRO A 60 15.68 0.55 18.25
N GLY A 61 14.37 0.42 18.17
CA GLY A 61 13.44 1.51 17.89
C GLY A 61 13.40 2.01 16.44
N GLN A 62 14.29 1.57 15.56
CA GLN A 62 14.30 2.02 14.17
C GLN A 62 13.08 1.51 13.40
N ALA A 63 12.74 0.24 13.55
CA ALA A 63 11.58 -0.35 12.89
C ALA A 63 10.27 0.35 13.31
N LEU A 64 10.14 0.69 14.61
CA LEU A 64 8.99 1.44 15.10
C LEU A 64 8.90 2.84 14.50
N LYS A 65 9.98 3.60 14.49
CA LYS A 65 10.02 4.94 13.89
C LYS A 65 9.70 4.91 12.40
N GLN A 66 10.18 3.89 11.71
CA GLN A 66 9.91 3.73 10.29
C GLN A 66 8.44 3.38 10.05
N TRP A 67 7.87 2.50 10.86
CA TRP A 67 6.44 2.20 10.80
C TRP A 67 5.59 3.46 11.03
N GLU A 68 5.89 4.25 12.04
CA GLU A 68 5.17 5.49 12.35
C GLU A 68 5.22 6.47 11.18
N GLY A 69 6.40 6.68 10.58
CA GLY A 69 6.56 7.55 9.41
C GLY A 69 5.83 7.01 8.19
N HIS A 70 5.93 5.72 7.92
CA HIS A 70 5.29 5.08 6.78
C HIS A 70 3.76 5.07 6.91
N SER A 71 3.25 4.73 8.07
CA SER A 71 1.81 4.72 8.37
C SER A 71 1.18 6.11 8.18
N ALA A 72 1.88 7.16 8.56
CA ALA A 72 1.42 8.54 8.35
C ALA A 72 1.31 8.90 6.85
N LEU A 73 2.27 8.43 6.02
CA LEU A 73 2.26 8.65 4.57
C LEU A 73 1.19 7.85 3.83
N MET A 74 0.84 6.67 4.34
CA MET A 74 -0.19 5.82 3.74
C MET A 74 -1.62 6.37 3.89
N ARG A 75 -1.82 7.34 4.76
CA ARG A 75 -3.10 8.01 4.97
C ARG A 75 -3.18 9.28 4.11
N ALA A 76 -3.37 9.10 2.80
CA ALA A 76 -3.63 10.23 1.90
C ALA A 76 -4.92 10.96 2.33
N PRO A 77 -4.95 12.30 2.30
CA PRO A 77 -6.13 13.07 2.69
C PRO A 77 -7.42 12.67 1.97
N ARG A 78 -7.31 12.29 0.68
CA ARG A 78 -8.46 11.84 -0.13
C ARG A 78 -8.94 10.41 0.23
N ALA A 79 -8.17 9.68 1.04
CA ALA A 79 -8.51 8.33 1.51
C ALA A 79 -9.07 8.32 2.95
N GLU A 80 -9.39 9.48 3.53
CA GLU A 80 -9.95 9.56 4.87
C GLU A 80 -11.24 8.74 4.99
N GLY A 81 -11.33 7.93 6.05
CA GLY A 81 -12.46 7.03 6.29
C GLY A 81 -12.51 5.78 5.40
N ARG A 82 -11.53 5.59 4.52
CA ARG A 82 -11.43 4.39 3.67
C ARG A 82 -10.51 3.34 4.31
N VAL A 83 -10.63 2.12 3.81
CA VAL A 83 -9.73 1.02 4.22
C VAL A 83 -8.29 1.31 3.80
N PRO A 84 -7.28 0.82 4.55
CA PRO A 84 -5.88 0.94 4.13
C PRO A 84 -5.65 0.39 2.72
N GLY A 85 -4.90 1.14 1.92
CA GLY A 85 -4.63 0.77 0.53
C GLY A 85 -5.67 1.27 -0.48
N TRP A 86 -6.73 1.96 -0.04
CA TRP A 86 -7.65 2.60 -0.96
C TRP A 86 -6.98 3.82 -1.62
N VAL A 87 -7.13 3.91 -2.94
CA VAL A 87 -6.50 4.96 -3.76
C VAL A 87 -7.57 5.84 -4.38
N ALA A 88 -7.46 7.15 -4.21
CA ALA A 88 -8.33 8.09 -4.91
C ALA A 88 -7.99 8.14 -6.40
N PRO A 89 -8.98 8.15 -7.31
CA PRO A 89 -8.74 8.31 -8.74
C PRO A 89 -7.91 9.55 -9.08
N GLU A 90 -8.13 10.63 -8.35
CA GLU A 90 -7.42 11.90 -8.52
C GLU A 90 -5.93 11.77 -8.16
N ASP A 91 -5.57 10.94 -7.17
CA ASP A 91 -4.16 10.71 -6.81
C ASP A 91 -3.43 9.88 -7.88
N VAL A 92 -4.15 8.99 -8.57
CA VAL A 92 -3.62 8.27 -9.74
C VAL A 92 -3.34 9.24 -10.86
N GLN A 93 -4.29 10.14 -11.16
CA GLN A 93 -4.13 11.13 -12.23
C GLN A 93 -2.99 12.11 -11.92
N ASP A 94 -2.92 12.64 -10.69
CA ASP A 94 -1.82 13.50 -10.25
C ASP A 94 -0.46 12.82 -10.44
N THR A 95 -0.37 11.51 -10.16
CA THR A 95 0.86 10.71 -10.35
C THR A 95 1.22 10.57 -11.82
N ILE A 96 0.24 10.28 -12.67
CA ILE A 96 0.42 10.16 -14.13
C ILE A 96 0.92 11.49 -14.71
N ASP A 97 0.30 12.60 -14.32
CA ASP A 97 0.66 13.93 -14.81
C ASP A 97 2.08 14.32 -14.38
N LEU A 98 2.44 14.01 -13.13
CA LEU A 98 3.79 14.24 -12.62
C LEU A 98 4.85 13.44 -13.39
N LEU A 99 4.59 12.15 -13.66
CA LEU A 99 5.51 11.30 -14.40
C LEU A 99 5.65 11.74 -15.85
N ALA A 100 4.57 12.23 -16.47
CA ALA A 100 4.61 12.78 -17.81
C ALA A 100 5.45 14.08 -17.88
N GLU A 101 5.32 14.95 -16.87
CA GLU A 101 6.00 16.25 -16.83
C GLU A 101 7.51 16.12 -16.51
N TYR A 102 7.85 15.29 -15.52
CA TYR A 102 9.22 15.27 -14.96
C TYR A 102 10.05 14.04 -15.34
N ALA A 103 9.41 12.95 -15.76
CA ALA A 103 10.11 11.71 -16.13
C ALA A 103 10.00 11.40 -17.62
N GLU A 104 9.40 12.29 -18.42
CA GLU A 104 9.17 12.12 -19.86
C GLU A 104 8.45 10.79 -20.20
N LEU A 105 7.68 10.26 -19.24
CA LEU A 105 6.93 9.02 -19.40
C LEU A 105 5.56 9.32 -19.98
N SER A 106 5.29 8.79 -21.16
CA SER A 106 3.95 8.85 -21.78
C SER A 106 3.13 7.66 -21.32
N PRO A 107 2.06 7.85 -20.53
CA PRO A 107 1.18 6.75 -20.13
C PRO A 107 0.51 6.14 -21.36
N LYS A 108 0.49 4.80 -21.43
CA LYS A 108 -0.06 4.04 -22.57
C LYS A 108 -1.42 3.43 -22.22
N GLY A 109 -2.27 4.11 -21.49
CA GLY A 109 -3.53 3.55 -21.08
C GLY A 109 -4.39 4.54 -20.32
N LYS A 110 -5.56 4.07 -19.88
CA LYS A 110 -6.45 4.81 -18.99
C LYS A 110 -6.04 4.52 -17.54
N MET A 111 -6.45 5.38 -16.63
CA MET A 111 -6.22 5.25 -15.20
C MET A 111 -6.60 3.86 -14.66
N ASP A 112 -7.76 3.34 -15.05
CA ASP A 112 -8.26 2.01 -14.64
C ASP A 112 -7.41 0.83 -15.14
N ASP A 113 -6.50 1.06 -16.10
CA ASP A 113 -5.55 0.05 -16.56
C ASP A 113 -4.37 -0.14 -15.59
N TYR A 114 -4.16 0.82 -14.69
CA TYR A 114 -3.02 0.82 -13.76
C TYR A 114 -3.42 0.49 -12.33
N VAL A 115 -4.54 1.01 -11.85
CA VAL A 115 -4.96 0.90 -10.44
C VAL A 115 -6.44 0.56 -10.34
N THR A 116 -6.80 -0.30 -9.39
CA THR A 116 -8.19 -0.62 -9.07
C THR A 116 -8.39 -0.84 -7.58
N ASN A 117 -9.49 -0.33 -7.04
CA ASN A 117 -9.94 -0.59 -5.67
C ASN A 117 -10.95 -1.76 -5.59
N ALA A 118 -11.28 -2.41 -6.70
CA ALA A 118 -12.38 -3.38 -6.82
C ALA A 118 -12.22 -4.65 -5.95
N PHE A 119 -11.01 -4.91 -5.46
CA PHE A 119 -10.70 -6.10 -4.65
C PHE A 119 -10.52 -5.79 -3.17
N LEU A 120 -10.58 -4.52 -2.78
CA LEU A 120 -10.51 -4.12 -1.38
C LEU A 120 -11.79 -4.54 -0.63
N PRO A 121 -11.69 -4.86 0.68
CA PRO A 121 -12.87 -5.09 1.50
C PRO A 121 -13.72 -3.82 1.60
N GLY A 122 -15.05 -4.00 1.60
CA GLY A 122 -16.00 -2.90 1.82
C GLY A 122 -16.08 -2.48 3.27
#